data_67eadc90574d967c6d52d9bfd64c153b
#
_entry.id   67eadc90574d967c6d52d9bfd64c153b
#
_cell.length_a   1.000
_cell.length_b   1.000
_cell.length_c   1.000
_cell.angle_alpha   90.00
_cell.angle_beta   90.00
_cell.angle_gamma   90.00
#
_symmetry.space_group_name_H-M   'P 1'
#
loop_
_entity.id
_entity.type
_entity.pdbx_description
1 polymer ?
#
loop_
_entity_poly.entity_id
_entity_poly.type
_entity_poly.pdbx_seq_one_letter_code
_entity_poly.pdbx_strand_id
1 'polypeptide(L)'
;MSDLILTTYDWVPEMPRGLVRDLRVRWALEEAGLPYRVESTPFRDRGPEHFAAQPFGQVPWLTDGDVTLFESGAILLHLADKSPALMPQDARGRAEVRSWAIAALNSVDLPCQPWSLFRFMGLPGEAPEAKMIDKFLKARLDRMDAVLVDREWLVAGRFTVADLLMADVMRQVDRFDGLSGHAACRDFLARATARPAFEKAHRDQMAHFAAADVA
;
A
#
# COMPACT_ATOMS: atom_id res chain seq x y z
N MET A 1 -9.21 -22.00 11.94
CA MET A 1 -8.68 -20.73 11.41
C MET A 1 -9.73 -20.19 10.47
N SER A 2 -10.12 -18.93 10.60
CA SER A 2 -11.06 -18.29 9.65
C SER A 2 -10.46 -18.30 8.25
N ASP A 3 -11.30 -18.47 7.25
CA ASP A 3 -10.91 -18.47 5.84
C ASP A 3 -10.77 -17.00 5.39
N LEU A 4 -9.53 -16.52 5.24
CA LEU A 4 -9.28 -15.14 4.81
C LEU A 4 -9.46 -15.03 3.30
N ILE A 5 -10.38 -14.16 2.87
CA ILE A 5 -10.71 -13.93 1.47
C ILE A 5 -10.36 -12.49 1.10
N LEU A 6 -9.36 -12.34 0.25
CA LEU A 6 -9.00 -11.06 -0.35
C LEU A 6 -9.75 -10.89 -1.67
N THR A 7 -10.59 -9.86 -1.78
CA THR A 7 -11.23 -9.54 -3.06
C THR A 7 -10.53 -8.36 -3.73
N THR A 8 -10.22 -8.56 -5.01
CA THR A 8 -9.63 -7.56 -5.90
C THR A 8 -10.33 -7.55 -7.25
N TYR A 9 -9.94 -6.66 -8.18
CA TYR A 9 -10.50 -6.68 -9.53
C TYR A 9 -10.08 -7.94 -10.29
N ASP A 10 -10.96 -8.41 -11.18
CA ASP A 10 -10.68 -9.47 -12.15
C ASP A 10 -9.60 -9.06 -13.14
N TRP A 11 -9.61 -7.79 -13.58
CA TRP A 11 -8.70 -7.21 -14.54
C TRP A 11 -8.46 -5.73 -14.23
N VAL A 12 -7.31 -5.21 -14.62
CA VAL A 12 -7.03 -3.77 -14.71
C VAL A 12 -6.14 -3.51 -15.93
N PRO A 13 -6.17 -2.28 -16.50
CA PRO A 13 -5.19 -1.87 -17.52
C PRO A 13 -3.75 -2.13 -17.05
N GLU A 14 -2.81 -2.27 -17.99
CA GLU A 14 -1.41 -2.56 -17.68
C GLU A 14 -0.79 -1.57 -16.69
N MET A 15 -1.14 -0.31 -16.85
CA MET A 15 -0.52 0.82 -16.17
C MET A 15 -0.64 0.78 -14.63
N PRO A 16 -1.78 0.50 -13.98
CA PRO A 16 -1.87 0.38 -12.52
C PRO A 16 -1.39 -0.96 -11.95
N ARG A 17 -1.05 -1.96 -12.79
CA ARG A 17 -0.56 -3.26 -12.31
C ARG A 17 0.69 -3.07 -11.45
N GLY A 18 0.77 -3.78 -10.36
CA GLY A 18 1.81 -3.61 -9.36
C GLY A 18 1.59 -2.43 -8.41
N LEU A 19 0.53 -1.62 -8.60
CA LEU A 19 0.15 -0.48 -7.75
C LEU A 19 -1.28 -0.57 -7.21
N VAL A 20 -2.10 -1.51 -7.68
CA VAL A 20 -3.44 -1.73 -7.11
C VAL A 20 -3.29 -2.10 -5.64
N ARG A 21 -4.12 -1.49 -4.79
CA ARG A 21 -3.91 -1.53 -3.32
C ARG A 21 -4.15 -2.90 -2.67
N ASP A 22 -4.67 -3.88 -3.40
CA ASP A 22 -4.69 -5.28 -2.93
C ASP A 22 -3.28 -5.84 -2.72
N LEU A 23 -2.26 -5.27 -3.37
CA LEU A 23 -0.86 -5.60 -3.13
C LEU A 23 -0.46 -5.39 -1.67
N ARG A 24 -0.94 -4.32 -1.02
CA ARG A 24 -0.71 -4.07 0.41
C ARG A 24 -1.20 -5.23 1.26
N VAL A 25 -2.40 -5.72 0.94
CA VAL A 25 -3.03 -6.81 1.70
C VAL A 25 -2.34 -8.14 1.44
N ARG A 26 -2.01 -8.45 0.17
CA ARG A 26 -1.20 -9.64 -0.18
C ARG A 26 0.12 -9.63 0.59
N TRP A 27 0.83 -8.51 0.56
CA TRP A 27 2.11 -8.36 1.25
C TRP A 27 1.97 -8.58 2.76
N ALA A 28 0.98 -7.99 3.40
CA ALA A 28 0.74 -8.19 4.83
C ALA A 28 0.43 -9.65 5.17
N LEU A 29 -0.38 -10.34 4.35
CA LEU A 29 -0.72 -11.75 4.52
C LEU A 29 0.53 -12.65 4.39
N GLU A 30 1.38 -12.38 3.42
CA GLU A 30 2.65 -13.11 3.23
C GLU A 30 3.64 -12.85 4.38
N GLU A 31 3.79 -11.61 4.86
CA GLU A 31 4.63 -11.30 6.03
C GLU A 31 4.13 -11.96 7.32
N ALA A 32 2.83 -12.07 7.45
CA ALA A 32 2.20 -12.71 8.60
C ALA A 32 2.17 -14.24 8.53
N GLY A 33 2.45 -14.83 7.36
CA GLY A 33 2.30 -16.25 7.12
C GLY A 33 0.85 -16.74 7.23
N LEU A 34 -0.11 -15.86 6.94
CA LEU A 34 -1.54 -16.17 7.02
C LEU A 34 -2.04 -16.73 5.68
N PRO A 35 -2.60 -17.93 5.65
CA PRO A 35 -3.18 -18.48 4.43
C PRO A 35 -4.43 -17.70 4.03
N TYR A 36 -4.59 -17.46 2.73
CA TYR A 36 -5.72 -16.74 2.17
C TYR A 36 -6.03 -17.24 0.77
N ARG A 37 -7.24 -16.95 0.30
CA ARG A 37 -7.63 -17.10 -1.11
C ARG A 37 -8.00 -15.76 -1.71
N VAL A 38 -7.91 -15.66 -3.01
CA VAL A 38 -8.25 -14.44 -3.76
C VAL A 38 -9.54 -14.68 -4.51
N GLU A 39 -10.46 -13.72 -4.39
CA GLU A 39 -11.66 -13.63 -5.20
C GLU A 39 -11.61 -12.41 -6.10
N SER A 40 -12.26 -12.51 -7.26
CA SER A 40 -12.31 -11.43 -8.23
C SER A 40 -13.68 -10.76 -8.24
N THR A 41 -13.68 -9.44 -8.46
CA THR A 41 -14.87 -8.63 -8.74
C THR A 41 -14.66 -7.87 -10.06
N PRO A 42 -15.72 -7.59 -10.84
CA PRO A 42 -15.58 -6.88 -12.10
C PRO A 42 -14.94 -5.49 -11.92
N PHE A 43 -13.93 -5.19 -12.74
CA PHE A 43 -13.37 -3.84 -12.84
C PHE A 43 -14.36 -2.84 -13.45
N ARG A 44 -15.17 -3.31 -14.42
CA ARG A 44 -16.27 -2.56 -15.04
C ARG A 44 -17.59 -3.16 -14.56
N ASP A 45 -18.67 -2.40 -14.72
CA ASP A 45 -20.05 -2.85 -14.43
C ASP A 45 -20.23 -3.35 -12.98
N ARG A 46 -19.72 -2.59 -12.01
CA ARG A 46 -19.80 -2.90 -10.59
C ARG A 46 -21.24 -2.93 -10.11
N GLY A 47 -21.68 -4.09 -9.63
CA GLY A 47 -23.03 -4.30 -9.11
C GLY A 47 -23.23 -3.82 -7.66
N PRO A 48 -24.48 -3.89 -7.16
CA PRO A 48 -24.81 -3.50 -5.78
C PRO A 48 -23.99 -4.24 -4.71
N GLU A 49 -23.63 -5.48 -4.94
CA GLU A 49 -22.81 -6.29 -4.02
C GLU A 49 -21.41 -5.71 -3.82
N HIS A 50 -20.80 -5.18 -4.89
CA HIS A 50 -19.53 -4.49 -4.80
C HIS A 50 -19.64 -3.25 -3.88
N PHE A 51 -20.66 -2.42 -4.08
CA PHE A 51 -20.86 -1.21 -3.26
C PHE A 51 -21.29 -1.53 -1.83
N ALA A 52 -21.91 -2.67 -1.58
CA ALA A 52 -22.19 -3.15 -0.22
C ALA A 52 -20.92 -3.54 0.53
N ALA A 53 -19.94 -4.14 -0.15
CA ALA A 53 -18.64 -4.50 0.43
C ALA A 53 -17.68 -3.32 0.51
N GLN A 54 -17.66 -2.44 -0.51
CA GLN A 54 -16.79 -1.28 -0.58
C GLN A 54 -17.56 -0.06 -1.15
N PRO A 55 -18.03 0.85 -0.29
CA PRO A 55 -18.98 1.90 -0.67
C PRO A 55 -18.45 2.92 -1.68
N PHE A 56 -17.12 3.01 -1.86
CA PHE A 56 -16.49 3.90 -2.84
C PHE A 56 -16.23 3.21 -4.19
N GLY A 57 -16.69 1.96 -4.37
CA GLY A 57 -16.50 1.20 -5.61
C GLY A 57 -15.06 0.86 -5.93
N GLN A 58 -14.22 0.71 -4.91
CA GLN A 58 -12.79 0.39 -5.04
C GLN A 58 -12.50 -1.06 -4.66
N VAL A 59 -11.24 -1.42 -4.69
CA VAL A 59 -10.65 -2.62 -4.10
C VAL A 59 -9.41 -2.21 -3.30
N PRO A 60 -8.94 -3.05 -2.35
CA PRO A 60 -9.49 -4.34 -1.94
C PRO A 60 -10.55 -4.23 -0.84
N TRP A 61 -11.20 -5.37 -0.60
CA TRP A 61 -11.78 -5.68 0.71
C TRP A 61 -11.31 -7.04 1.16
N LEU A 62 -11.40 -7.28 2.47
CA LEU A 62 -11.04 -8.55 3.10
C LEU A 62 -12.24 -9.10 3.85
N THR A 63 -12.57 -10.37 3.64
CA THR A 63 -13.53 -11.11 4.46
C THR A 63 -12.77 -12.05 5.39
N ASP A 64 -13.10 -12.00 6.68
CA ASP A 64 -12.51 -12.80 7.75
C ASP A 64 -13.64 -13.36 8.63
N GLY A 65 -14.15 -14.54 8.28
CA GLY A 65 -15.37 -15.08 8.86
C GLY A 65 -16.57 -14.18 8.61
N ASP A 66 -17.19 -13.67 9.67
CA ASP A 66 -18.37 -12.79 9.59
C ASP A 66 -18.02 -11.30 9.40
N VAL A 67 -16.74 -10.97 9.35
CA VAL A 67 -16.27 -9.57 9.23
C VAL A 67 -15.83 -9.29 7.80
N THR A 68 -16.40 -8.25 7.18
CA THR A 68 -15.92 -7.69 5.92
C THR A 68 -15.36 -6.29 6.16
N LEU A 69 -14.12 -6.07 5.74
CA LEU A 69 -13.37 -4.83 5.94
C LEU A 69 -12.98 -4.24 4.60
N PHE A 70 -13.22 -2.96 4.43
CA PHE A 70 -12.65 -2.16 3.34
C PHE A 70 -11.66 -1.13 3.90
N GLU A 71 -11.00 -0.37 3.04
CA GLU A 71 -9.79 0.43 3.29
C GLU A 71 -8.55 -0.43 3.56
N SER A 72 -7.57 -0.35 2.67
CA SER A 72 -6.34 -1.16 2.81
C SER A 72 -5.63 -0.93 4.14
N GLY A 73 -5.65 0.31 4.67
CA GLY A 73 -5.07 0.61 5.98
C GLY A 73 -5.80 -0.08 7.13
N ALA A 74 -7.14 -0.10 7.11
CA ALA A 74 -7.94 -0.78 8.13
C ALA A 74 -7.73 -2.30 8.07
N ILE A 75 -7.70 -2.86 6.85
CA ILE A 75 -7.41 -4.28 6.63
C ILE A 75 -6.03 -4.64 7.19
N LEU A 76 -5.01 -3.84 6.90
CA LEU A 76 -3.66 -4.09 7.37
C LEU A 76 -3.54 -4.02 8.89
N LEU A 77 -4.22 -3.07 9.55
CA LEU A 77 -4.26 -3.01 11.00
C LEU A 77 -4.97 -4.22 11.62
N HIS A 78 -6.06 -4.69 11.02
CA HIS A 78 -6.74 -5.91 11.42
C HIS A 78 -5.84 -7.15 11.33
N LEU A 79 -5.11 -7.30 10.22
CA LEU A 79 -4.14 -8.39 10.04
C LEU A 79 -2.97 -8.28 11.02
N ALA A 80 -2.52 -7.05 11.29
CA ALA A 80 -1.43 -6.79 12.23
C ALA A 80 -1.81 -7.16 13.67
N ASP A 81 -3.06 -6.97 14.06
CA ASP A 81 -3.54 -7.42 15.38
C ASP A 81 -3.56 -8.96 15.53
N LYS A 82 -3.56 -9.70 14.42
CA LYS A 82 -3.50 -11.17 14.38
C LYS A 82 -2.08 -11.74 14.33
N SER A 83 -1.05 -10.92 14.04
CA SER A 83 0.30 -11.42 13.82
C SER A 83 1.37 -10.59 14.54
N PRO A 84 2.18 -11.24 15.40
CA PRO A 84 3.33 -10.57 16.01
C PRO A 84 4.40 -10.18 14.99
N ALA A 85 4.38 -10.71 13.76
CA ALA A 85 5.29 -10.31 12.70
C ALA A 85 5.04 -8.86 12.24
N LEU A 86 3.78 -8.41 12.27
CA LEU A 86 3.35 -7.11 11.77
C LEU A 86 3.17 -6.04 12.85
N MET A 87 3.01 -6.44 14.12
CA MET A 87 2.68 -5.54 15.24
C MET A 87 3.48 -5.92 16.49
N PRO A 88 4.13 -4.95 17.18
CA PRO A 88 4.68 -5.15 18.51
C PRO A 88 3.61 -5.60 19.51
N GLN A 89 4.01 -6.33 20.54
CA GLN A 89 3.04 -6.84 21.52
C GLN A 89 2.82 -5.87 22.69
N ASP A 90 3.73 -4.93 22.92
CA ASP A 90 3.61 -3.92 23.96
C ASP A 90 2.73 -2.74 23.52
N ALA A 91 2.09 -2.09 24.50
CA ALA A 91 1.12 -1.02 24.25
C ALA A 91 1.74 0.21 23.54
N ARG A 92 2.99 0.55 23.86
CA ARG A 92 3.69 1.68 23.28
C ARG A 92 4.00 1.42 21.80
N GLY A 93 4.61 0.28 21.49
CA GLY A 93 4.93 -0.10 20.12
C GLY A 93 3.68 -0.19 19.25
N ARG A 94 2.57 -0.75 19.76
CA ARG A 94 1.28 -0.78 19.06
C ARG A 94 0.74 0.61 18.75
N ALA A 95 0.84 1.56 19.70
CA ALA A 95 0.41 2.94 19.48
C ALA A 95 1.29 3.63 18.42
N GLU A 96 2.61 3.46 18.49
CA GLU A 96 3.55 4.02 17.53
C GLU A 96 3.33 3.47 16.11
N VAL A 97 3.12 2.15 15.96
CA VAL A 97 2.80 1.53 14.65
C VAL A 97 1.51 2.09 14.07
N ARG A 98 0.44 2.20 14.87
CA ARG A 98 -0.82 2.80 14.39
C ARG A 98 -0.64 4.25 13.96
N SER A 99 0.13 5.03 14.72
CA SER A 99 0.43 6.43 14.36
C SER A 99 1.16 6.53 13.02
N TRP A 100 2.19 5.70 12.80
CA TRP A 100 2.93 5.70 11.55
C TRP A 100 2.12 5.13 10.38
N ALA A 101 1.27 4.13 10.61
CA ALA A 101 0.37 3.60 9.59
C ALA A 101 -0.62 4.66 9.09
N ILE A 102 -1.22 5.42 10.02
CA ILE A 102 -2.11 6.53 9.67
C ILE A 102 -1.32 7.69 9.04
N ALA A 103 -0.10 7.99 9.52
CA ALA A 103 0.74 9.01 8.91
C ALA A 103 1.12 8.68 7.47
N ALA A 104 1.39 7.40 7.15
CA ALA A 104 1.64 6.98 5.78
C ALA A 104 0.47 7.35 4.85
N LEU A 105 -0.77 7.09 5.27
CA LEU A 105 -1.97 7.33 4.47
C LEU A 105 -2.39 8.81 4.45
N ASN A 106 -2.36 9.48 5.60
CA ASN A 106 -2.87 10.86 5.70
C ASN A 106 -1.82 11.94 5.46
N SER A 107 -0.56 11.69 5.83
CA SER A 107 0.47 12.73 5.77
C SER A 107 1.34 12.61 4.52
N VAL A 108 1.60 11.39 4.05
CA VAL A 108 2.51 11.13 2.91
C VAL A 108 1.73 10.77 1.66
N ASP A 109 0.75 9.84 1.72
CA ASP A 109 -0.04 9.42 0.55
C ASP A 109 -0.88 10.58 -0.03
N LEU A 110 -1.33 11.52 0.83
CA LEU A 110 -2.15 12.65 0.42
C LEU A 110 -1.53 13.49 -0.72
N PRO A 111 -0.27 13.93 -0.67
CA PRO A 111 0.37 14.58 -1.82
C PRO A 111 0.86 13.59 -2.89
N CYS A 112 1.16 12.33 -2.54
CA CYS A 112 1.65 11.32 -3.48
C CYS A 112 0.62 10.97 -4.56
N GLN A 113 -0.64 10.84 -4.20
CA GLN A 113 -1.72 10.47 -5.10
C GLN A 113 -1.91 11.48 -6.25
N PRO A 114 -2.20 12.77 -5.99
CA PRO A 114 -2.37 13.75 -7.07
C PRO A 114 -1.06 13.99 -7.83
N TRP A 115 0.09 13.94 -7.16
CA TRP A 115 1.39 14.09 -7.78
C TRP A 115 1.65 12.98 -8.82
N SER A 116 1.40 11.73 -8.45
CA SER A 116 1.54 10.58 -9.33
C SER A 116 0.51 10.60 -10.45
N LEU A 117 -0.73 10.99 -10.17
CA LEU A 117 -1.80 11.08 -11.15
C LEU A 117 -1.47 12.11 -12.24
N PHE A 118 -0.93 13.28 -11.89
CA PHE A 118 -0.53 14.29 -12.87
C PHE A 118 0.53 13.76 -13.82
N ARG A 119 1.53 13.06 -13.32
CA ARG A 119 2.58 12.43 -14.14
C ARG A 119 2.04 11.32 -15.01
N PHE A 120 1.15 10.57 -14.48
CA PHE A 120 0.41 9.52 -15.15
C PHE A 120 -0.37 10.02 -16.36
N MET A 121 -1.05 11.15 -16.19
CA MET A 121 -1.83 11.79 -17.25
C MET A 121 -0.96 12.61 -18.22
N GLY A 122 0.37 12.66 -18.01
CA GLY A 122 1.26 13.48 -18.83
C GLY A 122 1.01 14.98 -18.72
N LEU A 123 0.44 15.44 -17.60
CA LEU A 123 0.17 16.87 -17.41
C LEU A 123 1.48 17.65 -17.26
N PRO A 124 1.54 18.89 -17.84
CA PRO A 124 2.74 19.70 -17.79
C PRO A 124 3.18 20.00 -16.35
N GLY A 125 4.43 19.68 -16.00
CA GLY A 125 5.01 19.97 -14.68
C GLY A 125 5.15 21.47 -14.38
N GLU A 126 5.06 22.31 -15.41
CA GLU A 126 5.15 23.77 -15.28
C GLU A 126 3.85 24.45 -14.81
N ALA A 127 2.72 23.74 -14.82
CA ALA A 127 1.45 24.29 -14.34
C ALA A 127 1.57 24.68 -12.86
N PRO A 128 0.97 25.81 -12.42
CA PRO A 128 1.02 26.27 -11.01
C PRO A 128 0.56 25.21 -10.03
N GLU A 129 -0.46 24.45 -10.37
CA GLU A 129 -1.03 23.35 -9.57
C GLU A 129 -0.03 22.21 -9.41
N ALA A 130 0.66 21.83 -10.48
CA ALA A 130 1.69 20.80 -10.44
C ALA A 130 2.86 21.23 -9.56
N LYS A 131 3.33 22.48 -9.68
CA LYS A 131 4.38 23.05 -8.81
C LYS A 131 3.98 23.10 -7.34
N MET A 132 2.70 23.39 -7.05
CA MET A 132 2.20 23.37 -5.68
C MET A 132 2.24 21.96 -5.09
N ILE A 133 1.79 20.97 -5.84
CA ILE A 133 1.83 19.57 -5.42
C ILE A 133 3.27 19.06 -5.28
N ASP A 134 4.18 19.42 -6.21
CA ASP A 134 5.61 19.12 -6.09
C ASP A 134 6.21 19.65 -4.78
N LYS A 135 5.93 20.90 -4.46
CA LYS A 135 6.41 21.52 -3.22
C LYS A 135 5.83 20.82 -1.98
N PHE A 136 4.55 20.44 -2.04
CA PHE A 136 3.90 19.76 -0.93
C PHE A 136 4.47 18.35 -0.72
N LEU A 137 4.62 17.58 -1.80
CA LEU A 137 5.25 16.26 -1.74
C LEU A 137 6.68 16.35 -1.22
N LYS A 138 7.50 17.24 -1.83
CA LYS A 138 8.88 17.43 -1.42
C LYS A 138 9.00 17.71 0.07
N ALA A 139 8.17 18.60 0.61
CA ALA A 139 8.19 18.91 2.04
C ALA A 139 7.88 17.71 2.95
N ARG A 140 7.07 16.75 2.49
CA ARG A 140 6.80 15.50 3.20
C ARG A 140 7.98 14.54 3.11
N LEU A 141 8.55 14.39 1.91
CA LEU A 141 9.71 13.52 1.68
C LEU A 141 10.95 14.02 2.42
N ASP A 142 11.22 15.33 2.44
CA ASP A 142 12.32 15.92 3.23
C ASP A 142 12.21 15.54 4.73
N ARG A 143 10.98 15.52 5.29
CA ARG A 143 10.75 15.13 6.68
C ARG A 143 10.91 13.62 6.88
N MET A 144 10.40 12.82 5.95
CA MET A 144 10.56 11.36 6.01
C MET A 144 12.02 10.95 5.85
N ASP A 145 12.75 11.57 4.94
CA ASP A 145 14.17 11.32 4.74
C ASP A 145 14.95 11.55 6.03
N ALA A 146 14.71 12.69 6.68
CA ALA A 146 15.32 13.00 7.98
C ALA A 146 14.95 12.02 9.11
N VAL A 147 13.76 11.46 9.10
CA VAL A 147 13.33 10.43 10.06
C VAL A 147 14.08 9.11 9.81
N LEU A 148 14.33 8.77 8.55
CA LEU A 148 14.88 7.47 8.13
C LEU A 148 16.41 7.40 8.16
N VAL A 149 17.12 8.53 8.25
CA VAL A 149 18.60 8.56 8.28
C VAL A 149 19.18 7.63 9.35
N ASP A 150 18.61 7.63 10.55
CA ASP A 150 19.11 6.86 11.70
C ASP A 150 18.19 5.66 12.03
N ARG A 151 17.33 5.24 11.10
CA ARG A 151 16.38 4.17 11.34
C ARG A 151 16.39 3.13 10.21
N GLU A 152 16.53 1.89 10.58
CA GLU A 152 16.28 0.78 9.66
C GLU A 152 14.78 0.66 9.36
N TRP A 153 13.94 0.71 10.40
CA TRP A 153 12.48 0.63 10.36
C TRP A 153 11.85 1.71 11.23
N LEU A 154 10.59 2.06 10.97
CA LEU A 154 9.90 3.16 11.63
C LEU A 154 9.69 2.94 13.13
N VAL A 155 9.42 1.70 13.55
CA VAL A 155 9.06 1.36 14.92
C VAL A 155 9.84 0.14 15.41
N ALA A 156 10.30 0.20 16.66
CA ALA A 156 10.89 -0.93 17.40
C ALA A 156 12.09 -1.62 16.70
N GLY A 157 12.76 -0.96 15.75
CA GLY A 157 13.92 -1.50 15.02
C GLY A 157 13.59 -2.76 14.21
N ARG A 158 12.34 -2.98 13.83
CA ARG A 158 11.88 -4.13 13.05
C ARG A 158 10.80 -3.73 12.07
N PHE A 159 10.67 -4.50 10.99
CA PHE A 159 9.60 -4.31 10.01
C PHE A 159 8.22 -4.54 10.64
N THR A 160 7.28 -3.63 10.34
CA THR A 160 5.91 -3.65 10.83
C THR A 160 4.94 -3.25 9.71
N VAL A 161 3.64 -3.30 9.99
CA VAL A 161 2.62 -2.83 9.05
C VAL A 161 2.76 -1.33 8.71
N ALA A 162 3.38 -0.54 9.58
CA ALA A 162 3.66 0.87 9.30
C ALA A 162 4.70 1.04 8.19
N ASP A 163 5.75 0.22 8.22
CA ASP A 163 6.79 0.21 7.19
C ASP A 163 6.23 -0.27 5.85
N LEU A 164 5.37 -1.28 5.86
CA LEU A 164 4.71 -1.78 4.67
C LEU A 164 3.88 -0.68 3.99
N LEU A 165 3.04 0.03 4.74
CA LEU A 165 2.22 1.11 4.21
C LEU A 165 3.07 2.26 3.70
N MET A 166 4.09 2.67 4.45
CA MET A 166 4.99 3.75 4.06
C MET A 166 5.77 3.41 2.79
N ALA A 167 6.31 2.19 2.71
CA ALA A 167 7.04 1.73 1.53
C ALA A 167 6.13 1.67 0.29
N ASP A 168 4.89 1.17 0.41
CA ASP A 168 3.99 1.11 -0.73
C ASP A 168 3.56 2.50 -1.22
N VAL A 169 3.37 3.46 -0.32
CA VAL A 169 3.15 4.87 -0.69
C VAL A 169 4.37 5.43 -1.45
N MET A 170 5.59 5.17 -0.96
CA MET A 170 6.81 5.65 -1.63
C MET A 170 7.03 5.01 -3.00
N ARG A 171 6.62 3.76 -3.23
CA ARG A 171 6.71 3.11 -4.55
C ARG A 171 5.97 3.88 -5.65
N GLN A 172 4.85 4.50 -5.34
CA GLN A 172 4.09 5.29 -6.31
C GLN A 172 4.89 6.51 -6.78
N VAL A 173 5.65 7.10 -5.87
CA VAL A 173 6.49 8.27 -6.14
C VAL A 173 7.77 7.86 -6.86
N ASP A 174 8.40 6.77 -6.42
CA ASP A 174 9.64 6.24 -6.98
C ASP A 174 9.49 5.84 -8.45
N ARG A 175 8.33 5.34 -8.84
CA ARG A 175 8.01 5.02 -10.25
C ARG A 175 8.28 6.17 -11.24
N PHE A 176 8.21 7.40 -10.77
CA PHE A 176 8.44 8.62 -11.54
C PHE A 176 9.69 9.38 -11.07
N ASP A 177 10.65 8.68 -10.48
CA ASP A 177 11.89 9.23 -9.91
C ASP A 177 11.68 10.35 -8.87
N GLY A 178 10.52 10.36 -8.23
CA GLY A 178 10.18 11.40 -7.25
C GLY A 178 10.92 11.27 -5.92
N LEU A 179 11.66 10.17 -5.69
CA LEU A 179 12.57 10.01 -4.54
C LEU A 179 13.99 10.48 -4.86
N SER A 180 14.27 11.00 -6.07
CA SER A 180 15.59 11.58 -6.37
C SER A 180 15.88 12.72 -5.36
N GLY A 181 17.05 12.65 -4.72
CA GLY A 181 17.41 13.60 -3.65
C GLY A 181 16.99 13.19 -2.23
N HIS A 182 16.30 12.05 -2.04
CA HIS A 182 15.89 11.51 -0.75
C HIS A 182 16.51 10.12 -0.53
N ALA A 183 17.81 10.09 -0.20
CA ALA A 183 18.61 8.86 -0.15
C ALA A 183 18.09 7.86 0.90
N ALA A 184 17.73 8.37 2.10
CA ALA A 184 17.24 7.52 3.17
C ALA A 184 15.85 6.89 2.84
N CYS A 185 14.98 7.64 2.16
CA CYS A 185 13.71 7.12 1.64
C CYS A 185 13.94 6.02 0.59
N ARG A 186 14.89 6.19 -0.34
CA ARG A 186 15.22 5.17 -1.34
C ARG A 186 15.79 3.91 -0.70
N ASP A 187 16.72 4.05 0.25
CA ASP A 187 17.32 2.92 0.96
C ASP A 187 16.28 2.15 1.78
N PHE A 188 15.37 2.86 2.44
CA PHE A 188 14.23 2.26 3.14
C PHE A 188 13.32 1.50 2.17
N LEU A 189 12.94 2.11 1.05
CA LEU A 189 12.11 1.49 0.03
C LEU A 189 12.79 0.23 -0.54
N ALA A 190 14.07 0.31 -0.89
CA ALA A 190 14.82 -0.82 -1.42
C ALA A 190 14.86 -1.99 -0.42
N ARG A 191 15.12 -1.73 0.87
CA ARG A 191 15.06 -2.75 1.92
C ARG A 191 13.68 -3.38 2.05
N ALA A 192 12.63 -2.57 2.04
CA ALA A 192 11.27 -3.06 2.20
C ALA A 192 10.85 -3.95 1.01
N THR A 193 11.17 -3.53 -0.22
CA THR A 193 10.79 -4.26 -1.44
C THR A 193 11.70 -5.45 -1.77
N ALA A 194 12.87 -5.57 -1.15
CA ALA A 194 13.72 -6.77 -1.22
C ALA A 194 13.24 -7.91 -0.30
N ARG A 195 12.18 -7.72 0.46
CA ARG A 195 11.64 -8.77 1.33
C ARG A 195 10.94 -9.86 0.50
N PRO A 196 11.18 -11.15 0.80
CA PRO A 196 10.58 -12.25 0.04
C PRO A 196 9.05 -12.21 -0.01
N ALA A 197 8.41 -11.71 1.06
CA ALA A 197 6.96 -11.55 1.13
C ALA A 197 6.45 -10.50 0.12
N PHE A 198 7.18 -9.38 -0.05
CA PHE A 198 6.86 -8.40 -1.08
C PHE A 198 7.02 -8.97 -2.49
N GLU A 199 8.15 -9.62 -2.77
CA GLU A 199 8.43 -10.21 -4.08
C GLU A 199 7.36 -11.23 -4.48
N LYS A 200 6.94 -12.08 -3.52
CA LYS A 200 5.85 -13.03 -3.73
C LYS A 200 4.54 -12.33 -4.01
N ALA A 201 4.13 -11.40 -3.14
CA ALA A 201 2.87 -10.67 -3.26
C ALA A 201 2.78 -9.90 -4.60
N HIS A 202 3.86 -9.24 -5.00
CA HIS A 202 3.94 -8.50 -6.26
C HIS A 202 3.84 -9.45 -7.48
N ARG A 203 4.60 -10.52 -7.49
CA ARG A 203 4.54 -11.54 -8.56
C ARG A 203 3.14 -12.13 -8.69
N ASP A 204 2.51 -12.47 -7.57
CA ASP A 204 1.18 -13.08 -7.55
C ASP A 204 0.09 -12.10 -8.04
N GLN A 205 0.22 -10.80 -7.71
CA GLN A 205 -0.68 -9.78 -8.25
C GLN A 205 -0.49 -9.60 -9.75
N MET A 206 0.75 -9.53 -10.23
CA MET A 206 1.04 -9.40 -11.65
C MET A 206 0.50 -10.61 -12.44
N ALA A 207 0.68 -11.82 -11.92
CA ALA A 207 0.15 -13.04 -12.52
C ALA A 207 -1.39 -13.06 -12.54
N HIS A 208 -2.03 -12.59 -11.47
CA HIS A 208 -3.49 -12.50 -11.38
C HIS A 208 -4.07 -11.65 -12.51
N PHE A 209 -3.53 -10.44 -12.72
CA PHE A 209 -4.03 -9.55 -13.77
C PHE A 209 -3.63 -9.99 -15.19
N ALA A 210 -2.46 -10.63 -15.37
CA ALA A 210 -2.02 -11.14 -16.65
C ALA A 210 -2.87 -12.33 -17.12
N ALA A 211 -3.37 -13.15 -16.20
CA ALA A 211 -4.24 -14.29 -16.55
C ALA A 211 -5.53 -13.84 -17.24
N ALA A 212 -6.05 -12.66 -16.92
CA ALA A 212 -7.26 -12.12 -17.52
C ALA A 212 -7.06 -11.52 -18.93
N ASP A 213 -5.81 -11.30 -19.37
CA ASP A 213 -5.51 -10.78 -20.72
C ASP A 213 -5.70 -11.86 -21.79
N VAL A 214 -5.75 -13.13 -21.40
CA VAL A 214 -5.85 -14.29 -22.31
C VAL A 214 -7.21 -14.99 -22.23
N ALA A 215 -8.12 -14.50 -21.41
CA ALA A 215 -9.48 -15.00 -21.24
C ALA A 215 -10.48 -14.15 -22.04
#